data_380846c1ddde264f254b9a72bbe3f683
#
_entry.id   380846c1ddde264f254b9a72bbe3f683
#
_cell.length_a   1.000
_cell.length_b   1.000
_cell.length_c   1.000
_cell.angle_alpha   90.00
_cell.angle_beta   90.00
_cell.angle_gamma   90.00
#
_symmetry.space_group_name_H-M   'P 1'
#
loop_
_entity.id
_entity.type
_entity.pdbx_description
1 polymer ?
#
loop_
_entity_poly.entity_id
_entity_poly.type
_entity_poly.pdbx_seq_one_letter_code
_entity_poly.pdbx_strand_id
1 'polypeptide(L)'
;MPEWIYPDFEPLPKRPLFLCIISNTDTGKIPGLSAAGTSPKLTDYTPGADAELVETNRIITMPELPEAPGGSPTPAIVTRAALNLTGIPSMFVASGLRKKPAVPYAELGGEAGSDIRVGPAVTAASAIFENALLLGRKLSRLSECVFIGECIVG
;
A
#
# COMPACT_ATOMS: atom_id res chain seq x y z
N MET A 1 -14.08 -19.08 20.05
CA MET A 1 -13.18 -18.04 19.50
C MET A 1 -12.75 -17.10 20.61
N PRO A 2 -11.58 -16.45 20.53
CA PRO A 2 -11.21 -15.42 21.52
C PRO A 2 -12.21 -14.28 21.51
N GLU A 3 -12.61 -13.78 22.69
CA GLU A 3 -13.60 -12.70 22.86
C GLU A 3 -13.26 -11.37 22.17
N TRP A 4 -11.99 -11.20 21.72
CA TRP A 4 -11.54 -9.99 21.05
C TRP A 4 -11.75 -10.00 19.52
N ILE A 5 -12.27 -11.10 18.94
CA ILE A 5 -12.67 -11.15 17.53
C ILE A 5 -14.13 -10.75 17.42
N TYR A 6 -14.40 -9.61 16.80
CA TYR A 6 -15.73 -9.10 16.56
C TYR A 6 -15.81 -8.41 15.20
N PRO A 7 -16.83 -8.67 14.37
CA PRO A 7 -17.86 -9.71 14.52
C PRO A 7 -17.29 -11.12 14.30
N ASP A 8 -18.10 -12.14 14.64
CA ASP A 8 -17.77 -13.51 14.31
C ASP A 8 -17.69 -13.71 12.80
N PHE A 9 -16.49 -14.01 12.31
CA PHE A 9 -16.28 -14.35 10.90
C PHE A 9 -16.41 -15.86 10.72
N GLU A 10 -17.63 -16.33 10.49
CA GLU A 10 -17.85 -17.71 10.06
C GLU A 10 -18.96 -17.73 9.01
N PRO A 11 -18.74 -18.45 7.93
CA PRO A 11 -17.49 -19.14 7.54
C PRO A 11 -16.44 -18.15 7.01
N LEU A 12 -15.16 -18.53 7.14
CA LEU A 12 -14.05 -17.78 6.50
C LEU A 12 -14.28 -17.72 4.98
N PRO A 13 -13.98 -16.58 4.34
CA PRO A 13 -14.16 -16.44 2.90
C PRO A 13 -13.30 -17.44 2.15
N LYS A 14 -13.87 -18.10 1.13
CA LYS A 14 -13.17 -19.13 0.36
C LYS A 14 -12.12 -18.57 -0.59
N ARG A 15 -12.31 -17.35 -1.04
CA ARG A 15 -11.42 -16.65 -1.99
C ARG A 15 -11.10 -15.26 -1.49
N PRO A 16 -10.35 -15.15 -0.41
CA PRO A 16 -9.89 -13.84 0.09
C PRO A 16 -8.81 -13.26 -0.84
N LEU A 17 -8.73 -11.94 -0.89
CA LEU A 17 -7.68 -11.19 -1.58
C LEU A 17 -7.21 -10.07 -0.68
N PHE A 18 -5.90 -9.89 -0.52
CA PHE A 18 -5.31 -8.71 0.06
C PHE A 18 -4.98 -7.70 -1.05
N LEU A 19 -5.54 -6.51 -0.96
CA LEU A 19 -5.31 -5.42 -1.89
C LEU A 19 -4.65 -4.27 -1.14
N CYS A 20 -3.46 -3.87 -1.58
CA CYS A 20 -2.74 -2.75 -0.98
C CYS A 20 -2.67 -1.57 -1.94
N ILE A 21 -3.21 -0.43 -1.53
CA ILE A 21 -3.10 0.84 -2.26
C ILE A 21 -1.74 1.43 -1.95
N ILE A 22 -0.95 1.74 -2.99
CA ILE A 22 0.37 2.33 -2.86
C ILE A 22 0.42 3.69 -3.56
N SER A 23 0.90 4.71 -2.84
CA SER A 23 0.94 6.09 -3.33
C SER A 23 2.02 6.90 -2.63
N ASN A 24 2.30 8.09 -3.16
CA ASN A 24 3.16 9.09 -2.54
C ASN A 24 2.42 10.41 -2.36
N THR A 25 2.82 11.18 -1.35
CA THR A 25 2.37 12.57 -1.17
C THR A 25 3.50 13.44 -0.65
N ASP A 26 3.55 14.70 -1.09
CA ASP A 26 4.51 15.66 -0.58
C ASP A 26 4.24 16.08 0.87
N THR A 27 3.03 15.82 1.38
CA THR A 27 2.73 15.94 2.81
C THR A 27 3.69 15.10 3.65
N GLY A 28 4.07 13.92 3.19
CA GLY A 28 5.05 13.05 3.87
C GLY A 28 6.47 13.62 3.95
N LYS A 29 6.78 14.64 3.16
CA LYS A 29 8.09 15.32 3.17
C LYS A 29 8.18 16.43 4.21
N ILE A 30 7.10 16.74 4.90
CA ILE A 30 7.10 17.72 5.99
C ILE A 30 7.95 17.18 7.13
N PRO A 31 8.98 17.91 7.59
CA PRO A 31 9.86 17.44 8.65
C PRO A 31 9.10 17.05 9.92
N GLY A 32 9.35 15.83 10.43
CA GLY A 32 8.74 15.33 11.67
C GLY A 32 7.30 14.83 11.53
N LEU A 33 6.70 14.86 10.35
CA LEU A 33 5.33 14.37 10.14
C LEU A 33 5.28 12.87 9.85
N SER A 34 6.11 12.40 8.92
CA SER A 34 6.12 10.99 8.53
C SER A 34 7.24 10.23 9.22
N ALA A 35 6.94 9.00 9.68
CA ALA A 35 7.91 8.03 10.15
C ALA A 35 8.45 7.12 9.04
N ALA A 36 7.99 7.28 7.80
CA ALA A 36 8.43 6.44 6.68
C ALA A 36 9.75 6.93 6.11
N GLY A 37 10.74 6.01 6.06
CA GLY A 37 12.08 6.28 5.52
C GLY A 37 12.98 7.10 6.45
N THR A 38 14.29 6.93 6.28
CA THR A 38 15.31 7.64 7.06
C THR A 38 15.51 9.09 6.63
N SER A 39 14.96 9.46 5.48
CA SER A 39 15.01 10.83 4.96
C SER A 39 13.81 11.14 4.04
N PRO A 40 13.43 12.42 3.88
CA PRO A 40 12.34 12.82 2.98
C PRO A 40 12.51 12.38 1.53
N LYS A 41 13.73 12.16 1.05
CA LYS A 41 14.00 11.68 -0.31
C LYS A 41 13.70 10.18 -0.45
N LEU A 42 13.95 9.41 0.59
CA LEU A 42 13.72 7.97 0.61
C LEU A 42 12.23 7.61 0.72
N THR A 43 11.39 8.51 1.22
CA THR A 43 9.94 8.32 1.26
C THR A 43 9.32 8.08 -0.13
N ASP A 44 9.94 8.61 -1.18
CA ASP A 44 9.47 8.39 -2.56
C ASP A 44 9.57 6.92 -2.99
N TYR A 45 10.48 6.15 -2.40
CA TYR A 45 10.69 4.73 -2.71
C TYR A 45 9.87 3.79 -1.84
N THR A 46 9.50 4.21 -0.63
CA THR A 46 8.89 3.33 0.39
C THR A 46 7.70 2.51 -0.13
N PRO A 47 6.68 3.08 -0.81
CA PRO A 47 5.53 2.27 -1.23
C PRO A 47 5.90 1.20 -2.26
N GLY A 48 6.81 1.51 -3.17
CA GLY A 48 7.31 0.55 -4.16
C GLY A 48 8.18 -0.54 -3.51
N ALA A 49 9.08 -0.16 -2.62
CA ALA A 49 9.95 -1.07 -1.88
C ALA A 49 9.15 -2.04 -1.00
N ASP A 50 8.10 -1.55 -0.34
CA ASP A 50 7.20 -2.39 0.47
C ASP A 50 6.44 -3.40 -0.39
N ALA A 51 5.96 -3.00 -1.58
CA ALA A 51 5.34 -3.92 -2.52
C ALA A 51 6.32 -5.02 -2.97
N GLU A 52 7.56 -4.66 -3.31
CA GLU A 52 8.61 -5.61 -3.67
C GLU A 52 8.93 -6.58 -2.53
N LEU A 53 9.06 -6.06 -1.31
CA LEU A 53 9.34 -6.87 -0.12
C LEU A 53 8.23 -7.89 0.14
N VAL A 54 6.98 -7.48 0.04
CA VAL A 54 5.83 -8.37 0.22
C VAL A 54 5.80 -9.46 -0.86
N GLU A 55 5.96 -9.10 -2.12
CA GLU A 55 5.86 -10.04 -3.24
C GLU A 55 7.07 -10.98 -3.34
N THR A 56 8.29 -10.47 -3.16
CA THR A 56 9.51 -11.21 -3.53
C THR A 56 10.45 -11.51 -2.37
N ASN A 57 10.20 -10.99 -1.18
CA ASN A 57 11.14 -11.00 -0.05
C ASN A 57 12.44 -10.23 -0.34
N ARG A 58 12.40 -9.32 -1.27
CA ARG A 58 13.56 -8.50 -1.67
C ARG A 58 13.11 -7.10 -1.97
N ILE A 59 14.00 -6.14 -1.74
CA ILE A 59 13.87 -4.78 -2.23
C ILE A 59 14.77 -4.66 -3.45
N ILE A 60 14.23 -4.20 -4.56
CA ILE A 60 14.90 -4.20 -5.87
C ILE A 60 15.24 -2.76 -6.28
N THR A 61 14.27 -1.85 -6.10
CA THR A 61 14.39 -0.45 -6.55
C THR A 61 15.14 0.45 -5.59
N MET A 62 15.32 0.01 -4.35
CA MET A 62 15.99 0.77 -3.30
C MET A 62 17.11 -0.08 -2.68
N PRO A 63 18.34 0.47 -2.51
CA PRO A 63 19.48 -0.31 -2.03
C PRO A 63 19.40 -0.63 -0.52
N GLU A 64 18.53 0.05 0.21
CA GLU A 64 18.42 -0.05 1.67
C GLU A 64 17.01 -0.48 2.07
N LEU A 65 16.90 -1.25 3.16
CA LEU A 65 15.61 -1.61 3.75
C LEU A 65 14.92 -0.33 4.26
N PRO A 66 13.62 -0.09 3.93
CA PRO A 66 12.89 1.02 4.50
C PRO A 66 12.82 0.89 6.02
N GLU A 67 13.39 1.85 6.72
CA GLU A 67 13.38 1.91 8.18
C GLU A 67 12.79 3.22 8.64
N ALA A 68 12.02 3.17 9.71
CA ALA A 68 11.58 4.37 10.41
C ALA A 68 12.73 4.98 11.22
N PRO A 69 12.68 6.27 11.57
CA PRO A 69 13.61 6.86 12.52
C PRO A 69 13.67 6.03 13.80
N GLY A 70 14.88 5.62 14.19
CA GLY A 70 15.09 4.73 15.35
C GLY A 70 15.32 3.26 14.99
N GLY A 71 15.40 2.92 13.68
CA GLY A 71 15.78 1.58 13.21
C GLY A 71 14.65 0.55 13.22
N SER A 72 13.39 0.98 13.33
CA SER A 72 12.26 0.06 13.18
C SER A 72 12.09 -0.33 11.72
N PRO A 73 12.02 -1.64 11.41
CA PRO A 73 11.78 -2.08 10.05
C PRO A 73 10.36 -1.74 9.59
N THR A 74 10.15 -1.71 8.28
CA THR A 74 8.84 -1.46 7.68
C THR A 74 7.78 -2.46 8.13
N PRO A 75 6.53 -2.03 8.39
CA PRO A 75 5.40 -2.92 8.66
C PRO A 75 5.12 -3.95 7.55
N ALA A 76 5.62 -3.74 6.35
CA ALA A 76 5.50 -4.69 5.23
C ALA A 76 6.05 -6.09 5.56
N ILE A 77 7.02 -6.19 6.49
CA ILE A 77 7.51 -7.48 7.00
C ILE A 77 6.38 -8.27 7.67
N VAL A 78 5.56 -7.61 8.49
CA VAL A 78 4.42 -8.25 9.17
C VAL A 78 3.35 -8.65 8.16
N THR A 79 3.05 -7.77 7.21
CA THR A 79 2.12 -8.06 6.12
C THR A 79 2.55 -9.30 5.33
N ARG A 80 3.84 -9.36 4.94
CA ARG A 80 4.39 -10.53 4.26
C ARG A 80 4.27 -11.80 5.09
N ALA A 81 4.61 -11.75 6.37
CA ALA A 81 4.50 -12.91 7.27
C ALA A 81 3.06 -13.43 7.37
N ALA A 82 2.08 -12.51 7.49
CA ALA A 82 0.66 -12.85 7.53
C ALA A 82 0.17 -13.48 6.22
N LEU A 83 0.55 -12.93 5.08
CA LEU A 83 0.17 -13.47 3.76
C LEU A 83 0.81 -14.84 3.51
N ASN A 84 2.07 -15.03 3.89
CA ASN A 84 2.72 -16.34 3.79
C ASN A 84 2.06 -17.40 4.69
N LEU A 85 1.64 -17.01 5.89
CA LEU A 85 0.98 -17.93 6.83
C LEU A 85 -0.41 -18.33 6.34
N THR A 86 -1.15 -17.38 5.78
CA THR A 86 -2.55 -17.58 5.37
C THR A 86 -2.70 -18.09 3.94
N GLY A 87 -1.70 -17.91 3.09
CA GLY A 87 -1.77 -18.19 1.66
C GLY A 87 -2.72 -17.26 0.90
N ILE A 88 -3.10 -16.13 1.50
CA ILE A 88 -3.96 -15.13 0.84
C ILE A 88 -3.15 -14.44 -0.27
N PRO A 89 -3.63 -14.43 -1.52
CA PRO A 89 -2.96 -13.73 -2.60
C PRO A 89 -2.99 -12.21 -2.38
N SER A 90 -1.93 -11.53 -2.81
CA SER A 90 -1.81 -10.08 -2.77
C SER A 90 -1.98 -9.44 -4.13
N MET A 91 -2.44 -8.19 -4.14
CA MET A 91 -2.48 -7.32 -5.30
C MET A 91 -2.12 -5.91 -4.88
N PHE A 92 -1.12 -5.34 -5.53
CA PHE A 92 -0.76 -3.95 -5.33
C PHE A 92 -1.45 -3.06 -6.37
N VAL A 93 -1.93 -1.90 -5.92
CA VAL A 93 -2.66 -0.95 -6.76
C VAL A 93 -2.06 0.43 -6.55
N ALA A 94 -1.48 0.97 -7.61
CA ALA A 94 -0.83 2.26 -7.56
C ALA A 94 -1.79 3.39 -7.90
N SER A 95 -1.68 4.49 -7.16
CA SER A 95 -2.35 5.74 -7.46
C SER A 95 -1.41 6.90 -7.15
N GLY A 96 -0.70 7.38 -8.15
CA GLY A 96 0.24 8.48 -7.99
C GLY A 96 1.56 8.08 -7.32
N LEU A 97 2.27 7.11 -7.86
CA LEU A 97 3.62 6.74 -7.45
C LEU A 97 4.68 7.60 -8.11
N ARG A 98 5.70 8.01 -7.33
CA ARG A 98 6.91 8.64 -7.85
C ARG A 98 7.93 7.61 -8.33
N LYS A 99 8.04 6.51 -7.61
CA LYS A 99 8.94 5.39 -7.93
C LYS A 99 8.12 4.11 -8.06
N LYS A 100 8.15 3.55 -9.25
CA LYS A 100 7.41 2.32 -9.56
C LYS A 100 8.15 1.10 -9.02
N PRO A 101 7.45 0.13 -8.42
CA PRO A 101 8.06 -1.12 -8.00
C PRO A 101 8.44 -1.98 -9.20
N ALA A 102 9.42 -2.86 -9.03
CA ALA A 102 9.84 -3.86 -10.01
C ALA A 102 9.03 -5.16 -9.93
N VAL A 103 7.80 -5.10 -9.41
CA VAL A 103 6.84 -6.21 -9.34
C VAL A 103 5.54 -5.82 -10.02
N PRO A 104 4.69 -6.78 -10.46
CA PRO A 104 3.40 -6.47 -11.06
C PRO A 104 2.47 -5.70 -10.13
N TYR A 105 1.77 -4.72 -10.65
CA TYR A 105 0.73 -3.96 -9.94
C TYR A 105 -0.30 -3.42 -10.93
N ALA A 106 -1.48 -3.05 -10.44
CA ALA A 106 -2.46 -2.33 -11.21
C ALA A 106 -2.27 -0.81 -11.04
N GLU A 107 -2.63 -0.03 -12.06
CA GLU A 107 -2.50 1.43 -12.04
C GLU A 107 -3.90 2.06 -12.11
N LEU A 108 -4.24 2.90 -11.14
CA LEU A 108 -5.46 3.71 -11.13
C LEU A 108 -5.28 5.09 -11.77
N GLY A 109 -4.04 5.45 -12.06
CA GLY A 109 -3.70 6.78 -12.56
C GLY A 109 -3.52 7.81 -11.43
N GLY A 110 -3.45 9.06 -11.83
CA GLY A 110 -3.13 10.17 -10.94
C GLY A 110 -1.64 10.41 -10.76
N GLU A 111 -1.33 11.53 -10.17
CA GLU A 111 0.03 11.92 -9.77
C GLU A 111 0.17 11.82 -8.26
N ALA A 112 1.42 11.80 -7.78
CA ALA A 112 1.69 11.87 -6.34
C ALA A 112 1.02 13.10 -5.72
N GLY A 113 0.43 12.92 -4.56
CA GLY A 113 -0.29 13.99 -3.87
C GLY A 113 0.61 15.18 -3.57
N SER A 114 0.05 16.38 -3.66
CA SER A 114 0.71 17.61 -3.28
C SER A 114 0.75 17.78 -1.76
N ASP A 115 1.55 18.71 -1.29
CA ASP A 115 1.55 19.12 0.12
C ASP A 115 0.20 19.74 0.50
N ILE A 116 -0.49 19.13 1.44
CA ILE A 116 -1.83 19.55 1.87
C ILE A 116 -1.90 21.00 2.38
N ARG A 117 -0.76 21.57 2.79
CA ARG A 117 -0.68 22.96 3.26
C ARG A 117 -0.81 24.01 2.15
N VAL A 118 -0.58 23.61 0.89
CA VAL A 118 -0.56 24.53 -0.25
C VAL A 118 -1.76 24.39 -1.19
N GLY A 119 -2.65 23.44 -0.95
CA GLY A 119 -3.86 23.23 -1.76
C GLY A 119 -4.41 21.82 -1.71
N PRO A 120 -5.29 21.48 -2.66
CA PRO A 120 -5.81 20.12 -2.79
C PRO A 120 -4.66 19.12 -3.01
N ALA A 121 -4.55 18.12 -2.13
CA ALA A 121 -3.49 17.13 -2.22
C ALA A 121 -3.67 16.21 -3.44
N VAL A 122 -4.91 15.86 -3.79
CA VAL A 122 -5.24 14.95 -4.88
C VAL A 122 -6.06 15.67 -5.94
N THR A 123 -5.44 16.05 -7.04
CA THR A 123 -6.09 16.84 -8.11
C THR A 123 -6.96 15.98 -9.04
N ALA A 124 -6.64 14.69 -9.21
CA ALA A 124 -7.34 13.77 -10.10
C ALA A 124 -8.32 12.84 -9.37
N ALA A 125 -8.80 13.21 -8.19
CA ALA A 125 -9.60 12.34 -7.31
C ALA A 125 -10.80 11.68 -8.01
N SER A 126 -11.56 12.43 -8.81
CA SER A 126 -12.73 11.89 -9.54
C SER A 126 -12.32 10.80 -10.56
N ALA A 127 -11.27 11.02 -11.33
CA ALA A 127 -10.80 10.04 -12.32
C ALA A 127 -10.26 8.78 -11.64
N ILE A 128 -9.52 8.93 -10.55
CA ILE A 128 -9.02 7.81 -9.74
C ILE A 128 -10.20 7.02 -9.17
N PHE A 129 -11.23 7.70 -8.66
CA PHE A 129 -12.42 7.06 -8.12
C PHE A 129 -13.16 6.23 -9.17
N GLU A 130 -13.36 6.75 -10.39
CA GLU A 130 -13.99 5.99 -11.49
C GLU A 130 -13.17 4.75 -11.86
N ASN A 131 -11.84 4.86 -11.93
CA ASN A 131 -10.97 3.73 -12.19
C ASN A 131 -11.02 2.70 -11.05
N ALA A 132 -11.09 3.15 -9.81
CA ALA A 132 -11.24 2.28 -8.64
C ALA A 132 -12.59 1.54 -8.65
N LEU A 133 -13.69 2.18 -9.06
CA LEU A 133 -14.99 1.51 -9.25
C LEU A 133 -14.91 0.41 -10.31
N LEU A 134 -14.23 0.67 -11.44
CA LEU A 134 -14.05 -0.34 -12.48
C LEU A 134 -13.22 -1.53 -11.98
N LEU A 135 -12.15 -1.26 -11.24
CA LEU A 135 -11.33 -2.31 -10.61
C LEU A 135 -12.16 -3.12 -9.61
N GLY A 136 -12.88 -2.44 -8.70
CA GLY A 136 -13.72 -3.09 -7.70
C GLY A 136 -14.78 -4.02 -8.30
N ARG A 137 -15.43 -3.59 -9.40
CA ARG A 137 -16.36 -4.44 -10.15
C ARG A 137 -15.73 -5.69 -10.76
N LYS A 138 -14.46 -5.63 -11.14
CA LYS A 138 -13.72 -6.81 -11.60
C LYS A 138 -13.37 -7.72 -10.43
N LEU A 139 -12.85 -7.15 -9.35
CA LEU A 139 -12.44 -7.91 -8.18
C LEU A 139 -13.60 -8.61 -7.48
N SER A 140 -14.79 -8.01 -7.44
CA SER A 140 -15.99 -8.64 -6.86
C SER A 140 -16.42 -9.94 -7.55
N ARG A 141 -15.92 -10.20 -8.77
CA ARG A 141 -16.14 -11.46 -9.50
C ARG A 141 -15.03 -12.49 -9.25
N LEU A 142 -13.90 -12.06 -8.73
CA LEU A 142 -12.71 -12.89 -8.51
C LEU A 142 -12.55 -13.27 -7.04
N SER A 143 -12.98 -12.41 -6.13
CA SER A 143 -12.80 -12.56 -4.69
C SER A 143 -14.12 -12.41 -3.95
N GLU A 144 -14.30 -13.18 -2.89
CA GLU A 144 -15.47 -13.10 -1.99
C GLU A 144 -15.24 -12.09 -0.86
N CYS A 145 -13.97 -11.80 -0.54
CA CYS A 145 -13.60 -10.86 0.49
C CYS A 145 -12.29 -10.16 0.10
N VAL A 146 -12.29 -8.85 0.10
CA VAL A 146 -11.09 -8.05 -0.16
C VAL A 146 -10.68 -7.36 1.14
N PHE A 147 -9.49 -7.69 1.63
CA PHE A 147 -8.83 -6.96 2.70
C PHE A 147 -8.08 -5.78 2.08
N ILE A 148 -8.45 -4.57 2.43
CA ILE A 148 -7.83 -3.37 1.87
C ILE A 148 -6.82 -2.83 2.87
N GLY A 149 -5.55 -2.78 2.44
CA GLY A 149 -4.46 -2.10 3.12
C GLY A 149 -3.97 -0.91 2.31
N GLU A 150 -3.08 -0.14 2.91
CA GLU A 150 -2.45 0.99 2.22
C GLU A 150 -0.97 1.12 2.63
N CYS A 151 -0.19 1.69 1.73
CA CYS A 151 1.13 2.23 1.98
C CYS A 151 1.24 3.59 1.30
N ILE A 152 0.82 4.61 2.02
CA ILE A 152 0.79 6.00 1.58
C ILE A 152 1.62 6.82 2.56
N VAL A 153 2.75 7.33 2.08
CA VAL A 153 3.66 8.12 2.90
C VAL A 153 3.14 9.55 3.02
N GLY A 154 2.69 9.92 4.21
CA GLY A 154 2.22 11.28 4.49
C GLY A 154 0.91 11.36 5.23
#